data_d82f8d4cd5053eb3fc1576b73a1ae75c
#
_entry.id   d82f8d4cd5053eb3fc1576b73a1ae75c
#
_cell.length_a   1.000
_cell.length_b   1.000
_cell.length_c   1.000
_cell.angle_alpha   90.00
_cell.angle_beta   90.00
_cell.angle_gamma   90.00
#
_symmetry.space_group_name_H-M   'P 1'
#
loop_
_entity.id
_entity.type
_entity.pdbx_description
1 polymer ?
#
loop_
_entity_poly.entity_id
_entity_poly.type
_entity_poly.pdbx_seq_one_letter_code
_entity_poly.pdbx_strand_id
1 'polypeptide(L)'
;RYIQENKTADSPRVYFVINGEAQDYQRMKKYGPTVKAFSLKHKLLYLLCQVNISSHADEFVLTPFYGHDEPYRNLYANKRLVFLQHGISEKDGSPWLHKNLKNLGLFFTATQMEYNAILKGTYGYTDDVVKLAGFPRFDLLQNCPKRQIVIMPTWRAALVTGFDRKTGLRNLKQGIEKSTFFKIYADLLSSTRLFDAAQQRGYQICFFDHPNMRVAGILPKDGRLVLLPN
;
A
#
# COMPACT_ATOMS: atom_id res chain seq x y z
N ARG A 1 4.86 7.58 -16.19
CA ARG A 1 4.18 7.56 -17.49
C ARG A 1 3.96 8.99 -17.97
N TYR A 2 3.11 9.80 -17.34
CA TYR A 2 2.80 11.17 -17.79
C TYR A 2 4.06 12.02 -18.10
N ILE A 3 5.04 12.08 -17.19
CA ILE A 3 6.29 12.84 -17.41
C ILE A 3 7.09 12.29 -18.59
N GLN A 4 7.07 10.99 -18.85
CA GLN A 4 7.79 10.40 -19.98
C GLN A 4 7.08 10.67 -21.32
N GLU A 5 5.75 10.65 -21.34
CA GLU A 5 4.93 10.93 -22.52
C GLU A 5 4.90 12.42 -22.90
N ASN A 6 5.05 13.29 -21.90
CA ASN A 6 5.03 14.77 -22.08
C ASN A 6 6.41 15.40 -21.82
N LYS A 7 7.48 14.70 -22.15
CA LYS A 7 8.84 15.14 -21.86
C LYS A 7 9.24 16.33 -22.74
N THR A 8 9.74 17.37 -22.09
CA THR A 8 10.38 18.55 -22.71
C THR A 8 11.87 18.60 -22.39
N ALA A 9 12.62 19.56 -22.92
CA ALA A 9 14.03 19.74 -22.59
C ALA A 9 14.27 19.99 -21.10
N ASP A 10 13.34 20.68 -20.44
CA ASP A 10 13.42 21.06 -19.02
C ASP A 10 12.78 20.01 -18.08
N SER A 11 12.25 18.92 -18.62
CA SER A 11 11.60 17.89 -17.81
C SER A 11 12.60 17.21 -16.88
N PRO A 12 12.24 16.95 -15.60
CA PRO A 12 13.11 16.27 -14.67
C PRO A 12 13.40 14.82 -15.12
N ARG A 13 14.57 14.33 -14.80
CA ARG A 13 14.91 12.92 -14.99
C ARG A 13 14.25 12.10 -13.89
N VAL A 14 13.33 11.23 -14.25
CA VAL A 14 12.58 10.38 -13.33
C VAL A 14 13.05 8.93 -13.45
N TYR A 15 13.30 8.29 -12.31
CA TYR A 15 13.70 6.89 -12.21
C TYR A 15 12.70 6.14 -11.34
N PHE A 16 12.27 4.96 -11.79
CA PHE A 16 11.50 4.02 -10.98
C PHE A 16 12.45 3.11 -10.21
N VAL A 17 12.33 3.11 -8.89
CA VAL A 17 13.07 2.17 -8.04
C VAL A 17 12.13 1.06 -7.63
N ILE A 18 12.48 -0.19 -7.93
CA ILE A 18 11.67 -1.37 -7.64
C ILE A 18 12.58 -2.57 -7.35
N ASN A 19 12.11 -3.51 -6.54
CA ASN A 19 12.84 -4.76 -6.31
C ASN A 19 13.06 -5.50 -7.64
N GLY A 20 14.31 -5.91 -7.88
CA GLY A 20 14.66 -6.61 -9.12
C GLY A 20 13.97 -7.95 -9.33
N GLU A 21 13.44 -8.56 -8.27
CA GLU A 21 12.69 -9.83 -8.27
C GLU A 21 11.17 -9.62 -8.32
N ALA A 22 10.70 -8.37 -8.28
CA ALA A 22 9.27 -8.08 -8.36
C ALA A 22 8.72 -8.46 -9.75
N GLN A 23 7.53 -9.07 -9.78
CA GLN A 23 6.84 -9.46 -11.02
C GLN A 23 6.68 -8.27 -11.98
N ASP A 24 6.48 -7.08 -11.43
CA ASP A 24 6.32 -5.86 -12.21
C ASP A 24 7.63 -5.22 -12.72
N TYR A 25 8.79 -5.76 -12.36
CA TYR A 25 10.07 -5.14 -12.72
C TYR A 25 10.23 -4.94 -14.24
N GLN A 26 9.87 -5.95 -15.04
CA GLN A 26 9.95 -5.85 -16.49
C GLN A 26 8.84 -4.96 -17.07
N ARG A 27 7.66 -4.96 -16.48
CA ARG A 27 6.56 -4.08 -16.85
C ARG A 27 6.92 -2.62 -16.66
N MET A 28 7.56 -2.27 -15.53
CA MET A 28 7.94 -0.90 -15.21
C MET A 28 8.96 -0.30 -16.19
N LYS A 29 9.83 -1.12 -16.77
CA LYS A 29 10.78 -0.66 -17.81
C LYS A 29 10.11 -0.05 -19.04
N LYS A 30 8.87 -0.45 -19.34
CA LYS A 30 8.08 0.12 -20.45
C LYS A 30 7.66 1.57 -20.21
N TYR A 31 7.61 1.99 -18.94
CA TYR A 31 7.17 3.33 -18.55
C TYR A 31 8.30 4.30 -18.27
N GLY A 32 9.54 3.83 -18.22
CA GLY A 32 10.71 4.69 -18.04
C GLY A 32 11.92 4.00 -17.41
N PRO A 33 13.00 4.77 -17.17
CA PRO A 33 14.21 4.23 -16.58
C PRO A 33 13.95 3.59 -15.23
N THR A 34 14.26 2.29 -15.11
CA THR A 34 14.01 1.49 -13.93
C THR A 34 15.34 1.10 -13.28
N VAL A 35 15.40 1.18 -11.97
CA VAL A 35 16.58 0.89 -11.16
C VAL A 35 16.25 -0.16 -10.12
N LYS A 36 17.11 -1.17 -10.03
CA LYS A 36 16.98 -2.22 -9.01
C LYS A 36 17.18 -1.61 -7.62
N ALA A 37 16.22 -1.83 -6.72
CA ALA A 37 16.31 -1.40 -5.33
C ALA A 37 17.60 -1.94 -4.67
N PHE A 38 18.17 -1.18 -3.76
CA PHE A 38 19.40 -1.46 -3.00
C PHE A 38 20.69 -1.62 -3.84
N SER A 39 20.62 -1.45 -5.18
CA SER A 39 21.83 -1.44 -6.02
C SER A 39 22.68 -0.19 -5.77
N LEU A 40 23.96 -0.22 -6.18
CA LEU A 40 24.84 0.95 -6.13
C LEU A 40 24.23 2.13 -6.89
N LYS A 41 23.62 1.88 -8.05
CA LYS A 41 22.93 2.92 -8.82
C LYS A 41 21.77 3.54 -8.05
N HIS A 42 20.99 2.75 -7.30
CA HIS A 42 19.94 3.29 -6.42
C HIS A 42 20.54 4.18 -5.34
N LYS A 43 21.61 3.75 -4.68
CA LYS A 43 22.30 4.52 -3.64
C LYS A 43 22.78 5.87 -4.16
N LEU A 44 23.46 5.88 -5.31
CA LEU A 44 23.94 7.11 -5.94
C LEU A 44 22.80 8.04 -6.36
N LEU A 45 21.76 7.50 -7.02
CA LEU A 45 20.60 8.30 -7.41
C LEU A 45 19.87 8.88 -6.19
N TYR A 46 19.74 8.11 -5.12
CA TYR A 46 19.10 8.57 -3.89
C TYR A 46 19.87 9.74 -3.26
N LEU A 47 21.21 9.70 -3.25
CA LEU A 47 22.04 10.80 -2.76
C LEU A 47 21.98 12.05 -3.66
N LEU A 48 21.84 11.87 -4.97
CA LEU A 48 21.84 12.95 -5.95
C LEU A 48 20.46 13.51 -6.28
N CYS A 49 19.37 12.79 -5.95
CA CYS A 49 18.03 13.26 -6.28
C CYS A 49 17.67 14.52 -5.48
N GLN A 50 16.86 15.36 -6.09
CA GLN A 50 16.27 16.53 -5.43
C GLN A 50 15.00 16.18 -4.67
N VAL A 51 14.23 15.23 -5.22
CA VAL A 51 12.92 14.85 -4.70
C VAL A 51 12.74 13.34 -4.76
N ASN A 52 12.29 12.75 -3.67
CA ASN A 52 11.76 11.40 -3.64
C ASN A 52 10.23 11.46 -3.74
N ILE A 53 9.65 10.56 -4.51
CA ILE A 53 8.19 10.43 -4.65
C ILE A 53 7.81 9.02 -4.24
N SER A 54 6.94 8.89 -3.25
CA SER A 54 6.52 7.57 -2.75
C SER A 54 5.10 7.60 -2.19
N SER A 55 4.42 6.46 -2.26
CA SER A 55 3.17 6.22 -1.55
C SER A 55 3.38 5.83 -0.08
N HIS A 56 4.62 5.63 0.34
CA HIS A 56 5.01 5.34 1.72
C HIS A 56 5.94 6.42 2.25
N ALA A 57 5.88 6.68 3.56
CA ALA A 57 6.77 7.60 4.26
C ALA A 57 7.73 6.87 5.23
N ASP A 58 7.79 5.54 5.15
CA ASP A 58 8.65 4.71 5.99
C ASP A 58 10.07 4.66 5.45
N GLU A 59 11.05 4.87 6.32
CA GLU A 59 12.47 4.90 5.93
C GLU A 59 12.92 3.58 5.28
N PHE A 60 12.46 2.44 5.79
CA PHE A 60 12.81 1.14 5.21
C PHE A 60 12.29 0.93 3.78
N VAL A 61 11.31 1.72 3.33
CA VAL A 61 10.83 1.74 1.95
C VAL A 61 11.60 2.74 1.11
N LEU A 62 11.92 3.89 1.69
CA LEU A 62 12.46 5.05 0.98
C LEU A 62 13.96 4.99 0.78
N THR A 63 14.72 4.63 1.82
CA THR A 63 16.18 4.73 1.78
C THR A 63 16.86 3.40 1.44
N PRO A 64 17.82 3.41 0.50
CA PRO A 64 18.65 2.24 0.22
C PRO A 64 19.70 1.95 1.32
N PHE A 65 19.76 2.78 2.36
CA PHE A 65 20.72 2.68 3.46
C PHE A 65 20.10 2.15 4.75
N TYR A 66 18.81 1.83 4.76
CA TYR A 66 18.12 1.36 5.96
C TYR A 66 18.86 0.22 6.67
N GLY A 67 19.07 0.37 7.96
CA GLY A 67 19.85 -0.57 8.78
C GLY A 67 21.39 -0.34 8.73
N HIS A 68 21.85 0.55 7.84
CA HIS A 68 23.26 0.98 7.71
C HIS A 68 23.35 2.49 7.53
N ASP A 69 22.33 3.23 7.95
CA ASP A 69 22.11 4.61 7.59
C ASP A 69 22.74 5.62 8.57
N GLU A 70 23.04 5.21 9.80
CA GLU A 70 23.61 6.13 10.82
C GLU A 70 24.80 6.97 10.32
N PRO A 71 25.83 6.40 9.66
CA PRO A 71 26.95 7.19 9.15
C PRO A 71 26.56 8.12 7.98
N TYR A 72 25.46 7.84 7.29
CA TYR A 72 25.09 8.53 6.05
C TYR A 72 23.84 9.42 6.21
N ARG A 73 23.21 9.40 7.37
CA ARG A 73 21.92 10.07 7.59
C ARG A 73 21.96 11.56 7.24
N ASN A 74 23.05 12.24 7.58
CA ASN A 74 23.22 13.65 7.27
C ASN A 74 23.33 13.95 5.77
N LEU A 75 23.72 12.98 4.93
CA LEU A 75 23.81 13.15 3.48
C LEU A 75 22.45 13.22 2.80
N TYR A 76 21.42 12.67 3.41
CA TYR A 76 20.08 12.60 2.81
C TYR A 76 18.96 13.11 3.73
N ALA A 77 19.26 13.58 4.94
CA ALA A 77 18.26 14.08 5.88
C ALA A 77 17.41 15.24 5.30
N ASN A 78 17.97 16.04 4.41
CA ASN A 78 17.30 17.17 3.77
C ASN A 78 16.57 16.82 2.46
N LYS A 79 16.48 15.55 2.07
CA LYS A 79 15.77 15.16 0.85
C LYS A 79 14.26 15.37 1.01
N ARG A 80 13.68 16.12 0.08
CA ARG A 80 12.23 16.35 0.07
C ARG A 80 11.50 15.08 -0.35
N LEU A 81 10.49 14.70 0.41
CA LEU A 81 9.59 13.61 0.08
C LEU A 81 8.24 14.16 -0.40
N VAL A 82 7.83 13.78 -1.60
CA VAL A 82 6.45 13.90 -2.07
C VAL A 82 5.73 12.63 -1.66
N PHE A 83 4.88 12.75 -0.66
CA PHE A 83 4.11 11.63 -0.09
C PHE A 83 2.75 11.55 -0.76
N LEU A 84 2.61 10.60 -1.69
CA LEU A 84 1.39 10.39 -2.47
C LEU A 84 0.26 9.74 -1.68
N GLN A 85 0.55 9.22 -0.49
CA GLN A 85 -0.34 8.41 0.32
C GLN A 85 -0.75 7.09 -0.39
N HIS A 86 -1.29 6.14 0.37
CA HIS A 86 -1.73 4.85 -0.17
C HIS A 86 -3.14 4.46 0.29
N GLY A 87 -3.79 5.28 1.09
CA GLY A 87 -5.15 5.10 1.56
C GLY A 87 -5.58 6.26 2.44
N ILE A 88 -6.89 6.46 2.56
CA ILE A 88 -7.45 7.47 3.47
C ILE A 88 -7.17 7.02 4.90
N SER A 89 -6.58 7.91 5.70
CA SER A 89 -6.29 7.64 7.10
C SER A 89 -7.49 7.96 7.97
N GLU A 90 -8.05 6.94 8.62
CA GLU A 90 -9.12 7.12 9.63
C GLU A 90 -8.55 7.38 11.03
N LYS A 91 -7.30 7.01 11.26
CA LYS A 91 -6.62 7.14 12.55
C LYS A 91 -5.64 8.28 12.53
N ASP A 92 -5.44 8.90 13.69
CA ASP A 92 -4.37 9.87 13.86
C ASP A 92 -3.01 9.22 13.58
N GLY A 93 -2.37 9.66 12.52
CA GLY A 93 -1.03 9.25 12.10
C GLY A 93 0.07 10.20 12.56
N SER A 94 -0.27 11.27 13.29
CA SER A 94 0.70 12.27 13.71
C SER A 94 1.88 11.72 14.54
N PRO A 95 1.73 10.65 15.35
CA PRO A 95 2.87 10.10 16.10
C PRO A 95 4.04 9.65 15.22
N TRP A 96 3.80 9.34 13.94
CA TRP A 96 4.86 8.91 13.01
C TRP A 96 4.98 9.78 11.75
N LEU A 97 3.95 10.57 11.41
CA LEU A 97 3.94 11.49 10.26
C LEU A 97 4.17 12.95 10.65
N HIS A 98 4.48 13.25 11.90
CA HIS A 98 4.75 14.63 12.35
C HIS A 98 5.90 15.26 11.55
N LYS A 99 5.77 16.57 11.23
CA LYS A 99 6.77 17.29 10.41
C LYS A 99 8.20 17.20 10.94
N ASN A 100 8.38 17.07 12.26
CA ASN A 100 9.70 16.94 12.88
C ASN A 100 10.30 15.53 12.70
N LEU A 101 9.50 14.54 12.29
CA LEU A 101 9.93 13.16 12.03
C LEU A 101 10.09 12.87 10.54
N LYS A 102 9.36 13.60 9.69
CA LYS A 102 9.33 13.37 8.24
C LYS A 102 9.48 14.69 7.50
N ASN A 103 10.48 14.76 6.61
CA ASN A 103 10.71 15.93 5.76
C ASN A 103 9.81 15.88 4.51
N LEU A 104 8.49 16.02 4.71
CA LEU A 104 7.54 16.03 3.61
C LEU A 104 7.55 17.39 2.91
N GLY A 105 7.87 17.39 1.64
CA GLY A 105 7.72 18.56 0.78
C GLY A 105 6.30 18.72 0.24
N LEU A 106 5.60 17.60 0.03
CA LEU A 106 4.16 17.55 -0.28
C LEU A 106 3.52 16.34 0.40
N PHE A 107 2.32 16.52 0.90
CA PHE A 107 1.49 15.49 1.52
C PHE A 107 0.12 15.49 0.86
N PHE A 108 -0.15 14.50 0.03
CA PHE A 108 -1.43 14.38 -0.68
C PHE A 108 -2.51 13.78 0.20
N THR A 109 -3.72 14.32 0.10
CA THR A 109 -4.93 13.83 0.74
C THR A 109 -6.03 13.61 -0.30
N ALA A 110 -6.94 12.69 -0.03
CA ALA A 110 -8.00 12.34 -0.97
C ALA A 110 -9.35 12.96 -0.60
N THR A 111 -9.55 13.35 0.66
CA THR A 111 -10.82 13.89 1.13
C THR A 111 -10.62 15.19 1.91
N GLN A 112 -11.64 16.04 1.90
CA GLN A 112 -11.64 17.28 2.69
C GLN A 112 -11.53 17.00 4.20
N MET A 113 -12.08 15.89 4.67
CA MET A 113 -11.98 15.49 6.07
C MET A 113 -10.54 15.17 6.46
N GLU A 114 -9.85 14.38 5.64
CA GLU A 114 -8.44 14.03 5.85
C GLU A 114 -7.55 15.28 5.82
N TYR A 115 -7.74 16.14 4.80
CA TYR A 115 -7.04 17.42 4.68
C TYR A 115 -7.20 18.27 5.95
N ASN A 116 -8.44 18.46 6.41
CA ASN A 116 -8.73 19.22 7.61
C ASN A 116 -8.14 18.56 8.87
N ALA A 117 -8.20 17.23 8.98
CA ALA A 117 -7.65 16.51 10.13
C ALA A 117 -6.13 16.68 10.24
N ILE A 118 -5.42 16.70 9.13
CA ILE A 118 -3.97 16.90 9.11
C ILE A 118 -3.62 18.35 9.45
N LEU A 119 -4.30 19.34 8.87
CA LEU A 119 -3.99 20.76 9.13
C LEU A 119 -4.38 21.22 10.53
N LYS A 120 -5.50 20.73 11.07
CA LYS A 120 -6.01 21.11 12.39
C LYS A 120 -5.49 20.20 13.50
N GLY A 121 -4.93 19.06 13.16
CA GLY A 121 -4.38 18.08 14.09
C GLY A 121 -2.95 18.40 14.49
N THR A 122 -2.32 17.43 15.13
CA THR A 122 -0.98 17.55 15.70
C THR A 122 0.16 17.20 14.74
N TYR A 123 -0.11 17.15 13.44
CA TYR A 123 0.91 16.83 12.41
C TYR A 123 1.94 17.95 12.21
N GLY A 124 1.53 19.20 12.43
CA GLY A 124 2.40 20.36 12.34
C GLY A 124 2.70 20.85 10.92
N TYR A 125 2.02 20.33 9.89
CA TYR A 125 2.11 20.82 8.51
C TYR A 125 1.16 21.97 8.27
N THR A 126 1.48 22.75 7.23
CA THR A 126 0.71 23.88 6.72
C THR A 126 0.14 23.56 5.33
N ASP A 127 -0.73 24.42 4.82
CA ASP A 127 -1.42 24.22 3.53
C ASP A 127 -0.50 24.29 2.30
N ASP A 128 0.70 24.86 2.45
CA ASP A 128 1.73 24.80 1.41
C ASP A 128 2.26 23.37 1.19
N VAL A 129 2.26 22.53 2.25
CA VAL A 129 2.70 21.13 2.20
C VAL A 129 1.54 20.17 1.95
N VAL A 130 0.42 20.35 2.64
CA VAL A 130 -0.75 19.44 2.51
C VAL A 130 -1.59 19.85 1.30
N LYS A 131 -1.91 18.90 0.43
CA LYS A 131 -2.69 19.16 -0.80
C LYS A 131 -3.85 18.20 -0.93
N LEU A 132 -5.04 18.76 -1.12
CA LEU A 132 -6.24 18.01 -1.48
C LEU A 132 -6.28 17.81 -3.00
N ALA A 133 -5.76 16.69 -3.49
CA ALA A 133 -5.64 16.41 -4.92
C ALA A 133 -6.15 15.02 -5.32
N GLY A 134 -6.61 14.22 -4.36
CA GLY A 134 -6.90 12.81 -4.58
C GLY A 134 -5.63 11.96 -4.64
N PHE A 135 -5.81 10.65 -4.79
CA PHE A 135 -4.68 9.74 -4.95
C PHE A 135 -4.47 9.43 -6.43
N PRO A 136 -3.23 9.55 -6.96
CA PRO A 136 -2.94 9.30 -8.39
C PRO A 136 -3.42 7.93 -8.89
N ARG A 137 -3.48 6.93 -8.01
CA ARG A 137 -3.98 5.59 -8.35
C ARG A 137 -5.48 5.57 -8.70
N PHE A 138 -6.25 6.57 -8.28
CA PHE A 138 -7.69 6.64 -8.56
C PHE A 138 -7.98 7.02 -10.01
N ASP A 139 -7.04 7.68 -10.69
CA ASP A 139 -7.18 8.03 -12.11
C ASP A 139 -7.25 6.79 -13.03
N LEU A 140 -6.78 5.64 -12.52
CA LEU A 140 -6.82 4.37 -13.24
C LEU A 140 -8.06 3.53 -12.93
N LEU A 141 -8.92 3.97 -12.01
CA LEU A 141 -10.14 3.26 -11.68
C LEU A 141 -11.14 3.36 -12.84
N GLN A 142 -11.67 2.23 -13.23
CA GLN A 142 -12.71 2.12 -14.25
C GLN A 142 -13.97 1.54 -13.63
N ASN A 143 -15.11 2.09 -13.99
CA ASN A 143 -16.39 1.53 -13.57
C ASN A 143 -16.75 0.32 -14.44
N CYS A 144 -16.35 -0.86 -13.98
CA CYS A 144 -16.64 -2.14 -14.63
C CYS A 144 -17.39 -3.08 -13.66
N PRO A 145 -18.69 -2.87 -13.45
CA PRO A 145 -19.47 -3.67 -12.50
C PRO A 145 -19.56 -5.13 -12.96
N LYS A 146 -19.23 -6.06 -12.07
CA LYS A 146 -19.16 -7.50 -12.37
C LYS A 146 -20.23 -8.33 -11.64
N ARG A 147 -21.25 -7.75 -11.07
CA ARG A 147 -22.23 -8.48 -10.24
C ARG A 147 -21.57 -9.46 -9.25
N GLN A 148 -20.56 -8.98 -8.56
CA GLN A 148 -19.81 -9.73 -7.56
C GLN A 148 -19.96 -9.10 -6.19
N ILE A 149 -20.11 -9.94 -5.16
CA ILE A 149 -20.02 -9.56 -3.76
C ILE A 149 -18.68 -10.06 -3.26
N VAL A 150 -17.76 -9.15 -2.99
CA VAL A 150 -16.40 -9.50 -2.57
C VAL A 150 -16.28 -9.39 -1.06
N ILE A 151 -15.96 -10.50 -0.41
CA ILE A 151 -15.69 -10.59 1.02
C ILE A 151 -14.17 -10.47 1.21
N MET A 152 -13.73 -9.38 1.85
CA MET A 152 -12.31 -9.04 2.03
C MET A 152 -12.02 -8.79 3.52
N PRO A 153 -11.77 -9.82 4.32
CA PRO A 153 -11.50 -9.64 5.74
C PRO A 153 -10.15 -8.96 5.97
N THR A 154 -10.13 -7.99 6.87
CA THR A 154 -8.88 -7.38 7.33
C THR A 154 -8.15 -8.33 8.28
N TRP A 155 -6.83 -8.43 8.18
CA TRP A 155 -6.01 -9.24 9.07
C TRP A 155 -6.10 -8.78 10.54
N ARG A 156 -5.77 -9.70 11.45
CA ARG A 156 -5.77 -9.44 12.91
C ARG A 156 -4.38 -9.74 13.48
N ALA A 157 -3.74 -8.74 14.05
CA ALA A 157 -2.41 -8.88 14.67
C ALA A 157 -2.36 -9.98 15.73
N ALA A 158 -3.44 -10.15 16.49
CA ALA A 158 -3.54 -11.21 17.52
C ALA A 158 -3.51 -12.62 16.94
N LEU A 159 -3.82 -12.82 15.67
CA LEU A 159 -3.96 -14.14 15.03
C LEU A 159 -2.77 -14.52 14.14
N VAL A 160 -1.74 -13.69 14.07
CA VAL A 160 -0.54 -13.94 13.27
C VAL A 160 0.72 -13.92 14.14
N THR A 161 1.77 -14.54 13.65
CA THR A 161 3.11 -14.52 14.25
C THR A 161 3.97 -13.40 13.64
N GLY A 162 5.23 -13.35 14.06
CA GLY A 162 6.20 -12.37 13.60
C GLY A 162 6.27 -12.23 12.07
N PHE A 163 6.87 -11.13 11.64
CA PHE A 163 7.05 -10.80 10.24
C PHE A 163 8.24 -11.55 9.65
N ASP A 164 8.02 -12.29 8.57
CA ASP A 164 9.08 -12.89 7.78
C ASP A 164 9.63 -11.86 6.77
N ARG A 165 10.86 -11.43 6.97
CA ARG A 165 11.51 -10.43 6.11
C ARG A 165 11.75 -10.91 4.68
N LYS A 166 11.86 -12.23 4.44
CA LYS A 166 12.10 -12.77 3.10
C LYS A 166 10.84 -12.73 2.24
N THR A 167 9.72 -13.11 2.83
CA THR A 167 8.43 -13.17 2.11
C THR A 167 7.62 -11.88 2.24
N GLY A 168 7.92 -11.02 3.20
CA GLY A 168 7.12 -9.85 3.52
C GLY A 168 5.79 -10.19 4.19
N LEU A 169 5.62 -11.40 4.67
CA LEU A 169 4.36 -11.94 5.16
C LEU A 169 4.45 -12.36 6.63
N ARG A 170 3.29 -12.64 7.22
CA ARG A 170 3.17 -13.20 8.54
C ARG A 170 2.57 -14.61 8.46
N ASN A 171 2.87 -15.46 9.43
CA ASN A 171 2.28 -16.79 9.52
C ASN A 171 1.10 -16.78 10.48
N LEU A 172 0.11 -17.62 10.22
CA LEU A 172 -1.01 -17.83 11.14
C LEU A 172 -0.53 -18.49 12.42
N LYS A 173 -1.10 -18.09 13.55
CA LYS A 173 -0.91 -18.82 14.82
C LYS A 173 -1.62 -20.16 14.78
N GLN A 174 -1.09 -21.13 15.52
CA GLN A 174 -1.79 -22.39 15.76
C GLN A 174 -3.11 -22.15 16.52
N GLY A 175 -4.13 -22.93 16.20
CA GLY A 175 -5.44 -22.84 16.86
C GLY A 175 -6.29 -21.66 16.39
N ILE A 176 -5.98 -21.07 15.24
CA ILE A 176 -6.77 -19.96 14.67
C ILE A 176 -8.22 -20.36 14.45
N GLU A 177 -8.51 -21.62 14.20
CA GLU A 177 -9.85 -22.19 14.01
C GLU A 177 -10.76 -22.03 15.23
N LYS A 178 -10.19 -21.85 16.42
CA LYS A 178 -10.91 -21.57 17.66
C LYS A 178 -11.27 -20.10 17.84
N SER A 179 -10.69 -19.22 17.02
CA SER A 179 -10.91 -17.78 17.13
C SER A 179 -12.31 -17.39 16.67
N THR A 180 -12.84 -16.33 17.26
CA THR A 180 -14.10 -15.72 16.83
C THR A 180 -14.03 -15.27 15.36
N PHE A 181 -12.88 -14.74 14.93
CA PHE A 181 -12.65 -14.39 13.54
C PHE A 181 -12.89 -15.57 12.59
N PHE A 182 -12.25 -16.71 12.87
CA PHE A 182 -12.40 -17.90 12.03
C PHE A 182 -13.84 -18.40 12.00
N LYS A 183 -14.50 -18.50 13.15
CA LYS A 183 -15.88 -18.97 13.26
C LYS A 183 -16.84 -18.10 12.44
N ILE A 184 -16.75 -16.79 12.57
CA ILE A 184 -17.61 -15.85 11.81
C ILE A 184 -17.47 -16.06 10.29
N TYR A 185 -16.23 -16.15 9.80
CA TYR A 185 -16.00 -16.34 8.36
C TYR A 185 -16.31 -17.75 7.90
N ALA A 186 -16.09 -18.76 8.72
CA ALA A 186 -16.51 -20.14 8.44
C ALA A 186 -18.03 -20.22 8.26
N ASP A 187 -18.79 -19.67 9.20
CA ASP A 187 -20.25 -19.65 9.15
C ASP A 187 -20.77 -18.85 7.93
N LEU A 188 -20.15 -17.70 7.66
CA LEU A 188 -20.54 -16.86 6.51
C LEU A 188 -20.28 -17.57 5.18
N LEU A 189 -19.10 -18.16 5.01
CA LEU A 189 -18.68 -18.76 3.74
C LEU A 189 -19.27 -20.15 3.48
N SER A 190 -19.85 -20.80 4.49
CA SER A 190 -20.61 -22.04 4.35
C SER A 190 -22.13 -21.83 4.35
N SER A 191 -22.62 -20.59 4.46
CA SER A 191 -24.04 -20.27 4.53
C SER A 191 -24.73 -20.47 3.19
N THR A 192 -25.45 -21.57 2.99
CA THR A 192 -26.25 -21.84 1.80
C THR A 192 -27.24 -20.71 1.53
N ARG A 193 -27.88 -20.16 2.59
CA ARG A 193 -28.79 -19.02 2.48
C ARG A 193 -28.16 -17.80 1.82
N LEU A 194 -26.88 -17.49 2.13
CA LEU A 194 -26.17 -16.38 1.49
C LEU A 194 -25.95 -16.65 0.01
N PHE A 195 -25.48 -17.85 -0.33
CA PHE A 195 -25.19 -18.21 -1.73
C PHE A 195 -26.46 -18.31 -2.56
N ASP A 196 -27.55 -18.86 -2.04
CA ASP A 196 -28.84 -18.95 -2.72
C ASP A 196 -29.40 -17.54 -2.99
N ALA A 197 -29.37 -16.65 -2.00
CA ALA A 197 -29.83 -15.28 -2.16
C ALA A 197 -28.99 -14.48 -3.18
N ALA A 198 -27.69 -14.70 -3.24
CA ALA A 198 -26.81 -14.10 -4.23
C ALA A 198 -27.11 -14.63 -5.62
N GLN A 199 -27.21 -15.94 -5.78
CA GLN A 199 -27.50 -16.61 -7.05
C GLN A 199 -28.84 -16.18 -7.63
N GLN A 200 -29.90 -16.14 -6.82
CA GLN A 200 -31.25 -15.66 -7.24
C GLN A 200 -31.22 -14.22 -7.80
N ARG A 201 -30.29 -13.42 -7.37
CA ARG A 201 -30.09 -12.02 -7.82
C ARG A 201 -29.00 -11.87 -8.90
N GLY A 202 -28.44 -12.97 -9.38
CA GLY A 202 -27.40 -12.98 -10.39
C GLY A 202 -26.06 -12.45 -9.89
N TYR A 203 -25.78 -12.57 -8.57
CA TYR A 203 -24.50 -12.22 -7.98
C TYR A 203 -23.65 -13.45 -7.69
N GLN A 204 -22.34 -13.31 -7.86
CA GLN A 204 -21.34 -14.29 -7.46
C GLN A 204 -20.69 -13.85 -6.14
N ILE A 205 -20.54 -14.77 -5.21
CA ILE A 205 -19.75 -14.52 -3.97
C ILE A 205 -18.29 -14.81 -4.25
N CYS A 206 -17.44 -13.84 -3.97
CA CYS A 206 -16.00 -13.93 -4.11
C CYS A 206 -15.33 -13.70 -2.76
N PHE A 207 -14.23 -14.38 -2.50
CA PHE A 207 -13.42 -14.16 -1.31
C PHE A 207 -12.00 -13.76 -1.73
N PHE A 208 -11.53 -12.65 -1.16
CA PHE A 208 -10.16 -12.18 -1.32
C PHE A 208 -9.44 -12.36 0.02
N ASP A 209 -8.47 -13.26 0.02
CA ASP A 209 -7.70 -13.55 1.22
C ASP A 209 -6.65 -12.47 1.48
N HIS A 210 -6.58 -11.99 2.72
CA HIS A 210 -5.54 -11.01 3.05
C HIS A 210 -4.16 -11.68 3.05
N PRO A 211 -3.11 -11.14 2.41
CA PRO A 211 -1.79 -11.76 2.33
C PRO A 211 -1.21 -12.21 3.68
N ASN A 212 -1.50 -11.46 4.76
CA ASN A 212 -1.07 -11.79 6.12
C ASN A 212 -2.01 -12.76 6.87
N MET A 213 -3.09 -13.21 6.24
CA MET A 213 -4.11 -14.03 6.92
C MET A 213 -4.58 -15.21 6.07
N ARG A 214 -3.84 -15.71 5.17
CA ARG A 214 -4.13 -16.79 4.21
C ARG A 214 -5.02 -17.93 4.77
N VAL A 215 -6.25 -17.60 5.10
CA VAL A 215 -7.22 -18.52 5.73
C VAL A 215 -8.12 -19.21 4.72
N ALA A 216 -8.16 -18.79 3.48
CA ALA A 216 -9.04 -19.35 2.45
C ALA A 216 -8.86 -20.87 2.25
N GLY A 217 -7.65 -21.38 2.48
CA GLY A 217 -7.35 -22.81 2.38
C GLY A 217 -7.91 -23.68 3.51
N ILE A 218 -8.21 -23.08 4.68
CA ILE A 218 -8.65 -23.77 5.88
C ILE A 218 -10.08 -23.44 6.29
N LEU A 219 -10.67 -22.38 5.72
CA LEU A 219 -12.07 -22.03 5.97
C LEU A 219 -13.00 -23.02 5.26
N PRO A 220 -14.00 -23.60 5.96
CA PRO A 220 -15.10 -24.29 5.30
C PRO A 220 -15.84 -23.29 4.40
N LYS A 221 -16.29 -23.76 3.25
CA LYS A 221 -16.89 -22.91 2.23
C LYS A 221 -17.90 -23.64 1.37
N ASP A 222 -18.88 -22.94 0.89
CA ASP A 222 -19.79 -23.40 -0.16
C ASP A 222 -19.00 -23.60 -1.48
N GLY A 223 -19.31 -24.66 -2.22
CA GLY A 223 -18.65 -24.98 -3.49
C GLY A 223 -18.78 -23.90 -4.60
N ARG A 224 -19.71 -22.97 -4.45
CA ARG A 224 -19.95 -21.84 -5.36
C ARG A 224 -19.05 -20.62 -5.06
N LEU A 225 -18.27 -20.65 -3.98
CA LEU A 225 -17.36 -19.56 -3.63
C LEU A 225 -16.22 -19.47 -4.63
N VAL A 226 -15.96 -18.26 -5.13
CA VAL A 226 -14.79 -17.98 -5.98
C VAL A 226 -13.69 -17.35 -5.15
N LEU A 227 -12.52 -17.98 -5.16
CA LEU A 227 -11.32 -17.41 -4.56
C LEU A 227 -10.65 -16.47 -5.55
N LEU A 228 -10.48 -15.21 -5.15
CA LEU A 228 -9.73 -14.26 -5.95
C LEU A 228 -8.23 -14.39 -5.70
N PRO A 229 -7.38 -14.26 -6.72
CA PRO A 229 -5.93 -14.30 -6.56
C PRO A 229 -5.43 -13.09 -5.75
N ASN A 230 -4.36 -13.29 -5.00
CA ASN A 230 -3.61 -12.24 -4.31
C ASN A 230 -2.67 -11.51 -5.26
#